data_44e49be4b9419beb966ddc6898d2060a
#
_entry.id   44e49be4b9419beb966ddc6898d2060a
#
_cell.length_a   1.000
_cell.length_b   1.000
_cell.length_c   1.000
_cell.angle_alpha   90.00
_cell.angle_beta   90.00
_cell.angle_gamma   90.00
#
_symmetry.space_group_name_H-M   'P 1'
#
loop_
_entity.id
_entity.type
_entity.pdbx_description
1 polymer ?
#
loop_
_entity_poly.entity_id
_entity_poly.type
_entity_poly.pdbx_seq_one_letter_code
_entity_poly.pdbx_strand_id
1 'polypeptide(L)'
;MSAPTSSFRTILASSSRSLRPTLRPRIQIRPSSSSSAPPPTGPRFTTAKPKSEWKKPTTILLMMVPFVTGYLGWWQIQRLRWKLDLIDEVDRNMEKPPMLLPSHINLAAIPDFSFRRVLVKGQFSGPPILLGPHTYDGIAGYHLILPFHRSDGGSTILLNRGFITTTRATAIRNRSQSVPGLTADGQSTGEEVVIEGLLPKTGEKSGFTPDNKLETNEWFWKDVDLMAEVAGGAEQNVQPVLVDAIAEPEISPTLLMQQGTPVGRPPVVELRNQHAQYAAIWLSLCASTTVMVGWILTKGRAGGKGSAGKRPKLY
;
A
#
# COMPACT_ATOMS: atom_id res chain seq x y z
N MET A 1 12.18 -3.68 46.50
CA MET A 1 10.74 -3.93 46.74
C MET A 1 10.15 -4.44 45.43
N SER A 2 10.19 -5.69 45.27
CA SER A 2 9.19 -6.75 45.19
C SER A 2 8.24 -6.62 44.00
N ALA A 3 8.51 -7.37 42.91
CA ALA A 3 7.57 -7.73 41.87
C ALA A 3 6.68 -8.89 42.33
N PRO A 4 5.47 -9.07 41.85
CA PRO A 4 4.79 -10.34 41.89
C PRO A 4 4.74 -11.03 40.51
N THR A 5 5.27 -12.23 40.48
CA THR A 5 5.11 -13.27 39.47
C THR A 5 3.72 -13.90 39.60
N SER A 6 2.97 -13.97 38.48
CA SER A 6 1.75 -14.76 38.39
C SER A 6 1.99 -16.01 37.54
N SER A 7 1.94 -17.15 38.20
CA SER A 7 1.97 -18.52 37.65
C SER A 7 0.65 -18.85 36.96
N PHE A 8 0.69 -19.23 35.69
CA PHE A 8 -0.42 -19.94 35.04
C PHE A 8 -0.29 -21.46 35.29
N ARG A 9 -1.21 -22.01 36.06
CA ARG A 9 -1.40 -23.47 36.22
C ARG A 9 -2.22 -24.02 35.06
N THR A 10 -1.61 -24.92 34.30
CA THR A 10 -2.27 -25.75 33.30
C THR A 10 -2.99 -26.90 34.01
N ILE A 11 -4.31 -26.99 33.86
CA ILE A 11 -5.11 -28.12 34.35
C ILE A 11 -5.26 -29.10 33.19
N LEU A 12 -4.60 -30.26 33.30
CA LEU A 12 -4.81 -31.42 32.45
C LEU A 12 -5.96 -32.25 33.06
N ALA A 13 -7.11 -32.28 32.42
CA ALA A 13 -8.20 -33.20 32.73
C ALA A 13 -8.04 -34.49 31.91
N SER A 14 -7.65 -35.56 32.54
CA SER A 14 -7.65 -36.91 31.99
C SER A 14 -9.06 -37.50 32.03
N SER A 15 -9.66 -37.77 30.88
CA SER A 15 -10.92 -38.48 30.73
C SER A 15 -10.63 -39.94 30.44
N SER A 16 -10.75 -40.81 31.45
CA SER A 16 -10.72 -42.24 31.32
C SER A 16 -12.08 -42.78 30.84
N ARG A 17 -12.17 -43.26 29.62
CA ARG A 17 -13.33 -44.00 29.10
C ARG A 17 -13.18 -45.49 29.41
N SER A 18 -14.06 -46.02 30.26
CA SER A 18 -14.22 -47.42 30.55
C SER A 18 -14.73 -48.21 29.34
N LEU A 19 -14.03 -49.28 28.99
CA LEU A 19 -14.42 -50.24 27.96
C LEU A 19 -15.50 -51.19 28.55
N ARG A 20 -16.68 -51.19 27.98
CA ARG A 20 -17.70 -52.22 28.22
C ARG A 20 -17.46 -53.39 27.27
N PRO A 21 -17.49 -54.65 27.74
CA PRO A 21 -17.39 -55.83 26.87
C PRO A 21 -18.73 -56.09 26.17
N THR A 22 -18.70 -56.15 24.84
CA THR A 22 -19.84 -56.53 24.01
C THR A 22 -19.95 -58.04 23.94
N LEU A 23 -21.08 -58.55 24.39
CA LEU A 23 -21.49 -59.95 24.28
C LEU A 23 -21.67 -60.36 22.80
N ARG A 24 -20.99 -61.43 22.38
CA ARG A 24 -21.16 -62.03 21.05
C ARG A 24 -22.50 -62.81 21.00
N PRO A 25 -23.35 -62.63 19.94
CA PRO A 25 -24.52 -63.48 19.77
C PRO A 25 -24.10 -64.85 19.23
N ARG A 26 -24.69 -65.89 19.87
CA ARG A 26 -24.53 -67.29 19.52
C ARG A 26 -25.32 -67.65 18.28
N ILE A 27 -24.64 -68.05 17.21
CA ILE A 27 -25.26 -68.46 15.97
C ILE A 27 -25.81 -69.84 16.11
N GLN A 28 -27.13 -70.02 16.03
CA GLN A 28 -27.80 -71.34 15.90
C GLN A 28 -27.79 -71.72 14.41
N ILE A 29 -27.15 -72.87 14.12
CA ILE A 29 -27.18 -73.49 12.82
C ILE A 29 -28.42 -74.37 12.74
N ARG A 30 -29.37 -74.06 11.86
CA ARG A 30 -30.52 -74.83 11.52
C ARG A 30 -30.21 -75.67 10.28
N PRO A 31 -30.43 -76.97 10.22
CA PRO A 31 -30.23 -77.77 9.01
C PRO A 31 -31.31 -77.45 7.99
N SER A 32 -30.90 -77.04 6.80
CA SER A 32 -31.80 -76.77 5.71
C SER A 32 -32.05 -78.01 4.90
N SER A 33 -33.31 -78.31 4.69
CA SER A 33 -33.82 -79.28 3.71
C SER A 33 -33.50 -78.80 2.29
N SER A 34 -32.99 -79.70 1.45
CA SER A 34 -32.68 -79.51 0.06
C SER A 34 -33.95 -79.24 -0.77
N SER A 35 -34.10 -78.00 -1.22
CA SER A 35 -35.01 -77.65 -2.31
C SER A 35 -34.14 -77.14 -3.49
N SER A 36 -34.25 -77.85 -4.64
CA SER A 36 -33.57 -77.51 -5.88
C SER A 36 -34.23 -76.29 -6.53
N ALA A 37 -33.75 -75.08 -6.15
CA ALA A 37 -34.05 -73.83 -6.83
C ALA A 37 -32.92 -73.51 -7.82
N PRO A 38 -33.22 -72.93 -9.01
CA PRO A 38 -32.19 -72.53 -9.97
C PRO A 38 -31.26 -71.47 -9.35
N PRO A 39 -29.96 -71.47 -9.71
CA PRO A 39 -28.99 -70.55 -9.10
C PRO A 39 -29.43 -69.11 -9.29
N PRO A 40 -29.38 -68.28 -8.24
CA PRO A 40 -29.71 -66.86 -8.34
C PRO A 40 -28.73 -66.19 -9.31
N THR A 41 -29.26 -65.59 -10.33
CA THR A 41 -28.51 -64.67 -11.21
C THR A 41 -27.94 -63.57 -10.31
N GLY A 42 -26.63 -63.69 -9.95
CA GLY A 42 -25.92 -62.72 -9.15
C GLY A 42 -26.06 -61.31 -9.75
N PRO A 43 -26.05 -60.31 -8.91
CA PRO A 43 -26.17 -58.92 -9.37
C PRO A 43 -25.13 -58.64 -10.45
N ARG A 44 -25.56 -58.30 -11.65
CA ARG A 44 -24.67 -57.76 -12.71
C ARG A 44 -24.13 -56.44 -12.22
N PHE A 45 -22.91 -56.44 -11.68
CA PHE A 45 -22.17 -55.20 -11.46
C PHE A 45 -21.88 -54.58 -12.80
N THR A 46 -22.74 -53.66 -13.22
CA THR A 46 -22.43 -52.77 -14.35
C THR A 46 -21.31 -51.88 -13.88
N THR A 47 -20.09 -52.18 -14.32
CA THR A 47 -18.95 -51.25 -14.16
C THR A 47 -19.27 -50.02 -14.99
N ALA A 48 -19.82 -49.00 -14.32
CA ALA A 48 -20.02 -47.72 -14.93
C ALA A 48 -18.64 -47.26 -15.46
N LYS A 49 -18.56 -46.97 -16.79
CA LYS A 49 -17.33 -46.38 -17.35
C LYS A 49 -16.95 -45.15 -16.50
N PRO A 50 -15.69 -45.06 -16.05
CA PRO A 50 -15.28 -43.90 -15.28
C PRO A 50 -15.58 -42.65 -16.14
N LYS A 51 -16.49 -41.80 -15.64
CA LYS A 51 -16.77 -40.50 -16.26
C LYS A 51 -15.44 -39.75 -16.26
N SER A 52 -15.06 -39.25 -17.45
CA SER A 52 -13.84 -38.46 -17.62
C SER A 52 -13.77 -37.37 -16.58
N GLU A 53 -12.86 -37.51 -15.61
CA GLU A 53 -12.63 -36.54 -14.51
C GLU A 53 -12.29 -35.15 -15.06
N TRP A 54 -11.80 -35.06 -16.28
CA TRP A 54 -11.39 -33.84 -16.99
C TRP A 54 -12.54 -32.88 -17.33
N LYS A 55 -13.78 -33.38 -17.43
CA LYS A 55 -14.97 -32.60 -17.77
C LYS A 55 -15.72 -32.08 -16.52
N LYS A 56 -15.21 -32.36 -15.33
CA LYS A 56 -15.80 -31.81 -14.11
C LYS A 56 -15.50 -30.30 -14.06
N PRO A 57 -16.48 -29.44 -13.77
CA PRO A 57 -16.26 -27.99 -13.68
C PRO A 57 -15.19 -27.63 -12.64
N THR A 58 -15.08 -28.41 -11.58
CA THR A 58 -14.05 -28.26 -10.55
C THR A 58 -12.62 -28.48 -11.10
N THR A 59 -12.43 -29.43 -12.02
CA THR A 59 -11.12 -29.70 -12.64
C THR A 59 -10.73 -28.57 -13.58
N ILE A 60 -11.70 -28.04 -14.35
CA ILE A 60 -11.48 -26.90 -15.24
C ILE A 60 -11.10 -25.66 -14.42
N LEU A 61 -11.83 -25.40 -13.33
CA LEU A 61 -11.52 -24.30 -12.42
C LEU A 61 -10.11 -24.42 -11.84
N LEU A 62 -9.74 -25.63 -11.38
CA LEU A 62 -8.40 -25.90 -10.83
C LEU A 62 -7.29 -25.69 -11.87
N MET A 63 -7.54 -26.04 -13.13
CA MET A 63 -6.60 -25.82 -14.24
C MET A 63 -6.37 -24.33 -14.56
N MET A 64 -7.36 -23.46 -14.28
CA MET A 64 -7.22 -22.02 -14.50
C MET A 64 -6.31 -21.35 -13.46
N VAL A 65 -6.20 -21.91 -12.25
CA VAL A 65 -5.43 -21.28 -11.14
C VAL A 65 -3.98 -20.97 -11.52
N PRO A 66 -3.17 -21.92 -12.09
CA PRO A 66 -1.79 -21.63 -12.46
C PRO A 66 -1.68 -20.55 -13.55
N PHE A 67 -2.62 -20.44 -14.46
CA PHE A 67 -2.61 -19.39 -15.48
C PHE A 67 -2.87 -18.01 -14.88
N VAL A 68 -3.88 -17.91 -14.00
CA VAL A 68 -4.21 -16.64 -13.32
C VAL A 68 -3.05 -16.21 -12.42
N THR A 69 -2.53 -17.12 -11.61
CA THR A 69 -1.42 -16.80 -10.69
C THR A 69 -0.12 -16.48 -11.43
N GLY A 70 0.14 -17.16 -12.55
CA GLY A 70 1.27 -16.85 -13.44
C GLY A 70 1.16 -15.46 -14.07
N TYR A 71 -0.03 -15.10 -14.56
CA TYR A 71 -0.30 -13.76 -15.10
C TYR A 71 -0.12 -12.68 -14.04
N LEU A 72 -0.66 -12.88 -12.82
CA LEU A 72 -0.50 -11.94 -11.72
C LEU A 72 0.97 -11.79 -11.31
N GLY A 73 1.74 -12.89 -11.29
CA GLY A 73 3.18 -12.85 -11.03
C GLY A 73 3.93 -12.03 -12.08
N TRP A 74 3.64 -12.25 -13.36
CA TRP A 74 4.21 -11.48 -14.46
C TRP A 74 3.85 -9.99 -14.38
N TRP A 75 2.58 -9.66 -14.11
CA TRP A 75 2.13 -8.28 -13.93
C TRP A 75 2.86 -7.59 -12.76
N GLN A 76 3.08 -8.30 -11.64
CA GLN A 76 3.86 -7.77 -10.52
C GLN A 76 5.31 -7.46 -10.89
N ILE A 77 5.94 -8.29 -11.74
CA ILE A 77 7.30 -8.03 -12.24
C ILE A 77 7.32 -6.79 -13.12
N GLN A 78 6.34 -6.61 -13.99
CA GLN A 78 6.26 -5.40 -14.82
C GLN A 78 6.07 -4.13 -13.97
N ARG A 79 5.19 -4.22 -12.97
CA ARG A 79 4.96 -3.12 -12.05
C ARG A 79 6.20 -2.81 -11.19
N LEU A 80 6.95 -3.85 -10.79
CA LEU A 80 8.22 -3.70 -10.09
C LEU A 80 9.24 -2.92 -10.94
N ARG A 81 9.43 -3.30 -12.21
CA ARG A 81 10.37 -2.61 -13.12
C ARG A 81 10.01 -1.14 -13.26
N TRP A 82 8.75 -0.86 -13.59
CA TRP A 82 8.28 0.51 -13.68
C TRP A 82 8.52 1.33 -12.40
N LYS A 83 8.34 0.71 -11.22
CA LYS A 83 8.62 1.37 -9.94
C LYS A 83 10.11 1.63 -9.71
N LEU A 84 10.97 0.70 -10.10
CA LEU A 84 12.42 0.86 -9.99
C LEU A 84 12.90 2.00 -10.91
N ASP A 85 12.44 2.04 -12.16
CA ASP A 85 12.77 3.13 -13.10
C ASP A 85 12.37 4.51 -12.53
N LEU A 86 11.20 4.58 -11.87
CA LEU A 86 10.74 5.81 -11.21
C LEU A 86 11.62 6.19 -10.00
N ILE A 87 12.05 5.21 -9.21
CA ILE A 87 12.96 5.43 -8.06
C ILE A 87 14.30 5.96 -8.58
N ASP A 88 14.87 5.32 -9.59
CA ASP A 88 16.14 5.72 -10.20
C ASP A 88 16.07 7.15 -10.80
N GLU A 89 14.92 7.55 -11.34
CA GLU A 89 14.71 8.90 -11.85
C GLU A 89 14.70 9.93 -10.71
N VAL A 90 13.97 9.61 -9.63
CA VAL A 90 13.90 10.47 -8.44
C VAL A 90 15.29 10.63 -7.82
N ASP A 91 16.01 9.54 -7.59
CA ASP A 91 17.34 9.55 -6.98
C ASP A 91 18.33 10.36 -7.84
N ARG A 92 18.35 10.15 -9.14
CA ARG A 92 19.17 10.97 -10.07
C ARG A 92 18.83 12.45 -10.02
N ASN A 93 17.56 12.81 -9.85
CA ASN A 93 17.15 14.22 -9.76
C ASN A 93 17.52 14.84 -8.42
N MET A 94 17.52 14.07 -7.34
CA MET A 94 17.91 14.51 -6.01
C MET A 94 19.42 14.63 -5.83
N GLU A 95 20.23 13.77 -6.48
CA GLU A 95 21.69 13.82 -6.43
C GLU A 95 22.30 15.03 -7.17
N LYS A 96 21.57 15.56 -8.17
CA LYS A 96 22.03 16.73 -8.89
C LYS A 96 22.15 17.96 -7.95
N PRO A 97 23.15 18.81 -8.13
CA PRO A 97 23.29 20.01 -7.29
C PRO A 97 22.02 20.88 -7.36
N PRO A 98 21.70 21.58 -6.25
CA PRO A 98 20.55 22.48 -6.22
C PRO A 98 20.66 23.53 -7.32
N MET A 99 19.57 23.80 -8.01
CA MET A 99 19.51 24.84 -9.03
C MET A 99 18.85 26.11 -8.48
N LEU A 100 19.30 27.27 -8.95
CA LEU A 100 18.56 28.50 -8.70
C LEU A 100 17.29 28.50 -9.55
N LEU A 101 16.17 28.87 -8.93
CA LEU A 101 14.92 28.99 -9.63
C LEU A 101 14.96 30.20 -10.56
N PRO A 102 14.64 30.09 -11.87
CA PRO A 102 14.68 31.23 -12.79
C PRO A 102 13.67 32.31 -12.38
N SER A 103 13.94 33.57 -12.70
CA SER A 103 13.05 34.70 -12.38
C SER A 103 11.65 34.53 -12.99
N HIS A 104 11.58 34.05 -14.22
CA HIS A 104 10.30 33.66 -14.85
C HIS A 104 10.24 32.15 -15.00
N ILE A 105 9.22 31.52 -14.35
CA ILE A 105 9.06 30.10 -14.34
C ILE A 105 8.08 29.67 -15.42
N ASN A 106 8.52 28.79 -16.31
CA ASN A 106 7.63 28.17 -17.30
C ASN A 106 6.85 27.03 -16.63
N LEU A 107 5.58 27.26 -16.39
CA LEU A 107 4.69 26.28 -15.72
C LEU A 107 4.58 24.95 -16.49
N ALA A 108 4.63 24.98 -17.81
CA ALA A 108 4.56 23.79 -18.65
C ALA A 108 5.78 22.88 -18.49
N ALA A 109 6.93 23.44 -18.06
CA ALA A 109 8.14 22.66 -17.83
C ALA A 109 8.26 22.07 -16.40
N ILE A 110 7.46 22.53 -15.44
CA ILE A 110 7.52 22.07 -14.03
C ILE A 110 7.47 20.54 -13.89
N PRO A 111 6.61 19.80 -14.61
CA PRO A 111 6.57 18.34 -14.51
C PRO A 111 7.90 17.65 -14.80
N ASP A 112 8.71 18.18 -15.73
CA ASP A 112 10.01 17.63 -16.12
C ASP A 112 11.08 17.83 -15.04
N PHE A 113 10.86 18.80 -14.14
CA PHE A 113 11.74 19.11 -13.01
C PHE A 113 11.24 18.52 -11.69
N SER A 114 10.32 17.57 -11.72
CA SER A 114 9.84 16.90 -10.51
C SER A 114 11.00 16.31 -9.70
N PHE A 115 10.96 16.50 -8.39
CA PHE A 115 12.00 16.07 -7.43
C PHE A 115 13.39 16.72 -7.64
N ARG A 116 13.48 17.85 -8.36
CA ARG A 116 14.71 18.65 -8.43
C ARG A 116 14.85 19.50 -7.17
N ARG A 117 16.08 19.56 -6.66
CA ARG A 117 16.45 20.47 -5.58
C ARG A 117 16.59 21.89 -6.15
N VAL A 118 15.96 22.84 -5.49
CA VAL A 118 16.00 24.26 -5.86
C VAL A 118 16.40 25.10 -4.65
N LEU A 119 17.15 26.18 -4.91
CA LEU A 119 17.44 27.20 -3.92
C LEU A 119 16.59 28.41 -4.24
N VAL A 120 15.90 28.92 -3.22
CA VAL A 120 15.10 30.14 -3.30
C VAL A 120 15.51 31.08 -2.18
N LYS A 121 15.66 32.37 -2.50
CA LYS A 121 16.01 33.42 -1.55
C LYS A 121 14.91 34.48 -1.55
N GLY A 122 14.45 34.86 -0.35
CA GLY A 122 13.38 35.84 -0.24
C GLY A 122 12.79 35.92 1.15
N GLN A 123 11.54 36.37 1.20
CA GLN A 123 10.82 36.61 2.44
C GLN A 123 9.43 35.93 2.40
N PHE A 124 8.98 35.45 3.54
CA PHE A 124 7.61 34.96 3.68
C PHE A 124 6.61 36.11 3.67
N SER A 125 5.44 35.85 3.10
CA SER A 125 4.35 36.83 3.04
C SER A 125 3.00 36.16 3.08
N GLY A 126 1.94 36.92 3.14
CA GLY A 126 0.57 36.54 2.88
C GLY A 126 -0.07 35.58 3.87
N PRO A 127 -1.31 35.15 3.58
CA PRO A 127 -2.06 34.29 4.48
C PRO A 127 -1.47 32.87 4.52
N PRO A 128 -1.40 32.24 5.70
CA PRO A 128 -0.98 30.86 5.81
C PRO A 128 -2.06 29.90 5.28
N ILE A 129 -1.64 28.92 4.49
CA ILE A 129 -2.49 27.83 3.98
C ILE A 129 -2.18 26.56 4.76
N LEU A 130 -3.22 25.90 5.31
CA LEU A 130 -3.11 24.70 6.12
C LEU A 130 -3.62 23.50 5.35
N LEU A 131 -2.70 22.75 4.74
CA LEU A 131 -3.01 21.56 3.95
C LEU A 131 -3.03 20.30 4.82
N GLY A 132 -4.16 19.60 4.88
CA GLY A 132 -4.30 18.38 5.64
C GLY A 132 -5.76 17.99 5.87
N PRO A 133 -6.00 16.96 6.69
CA PRO A 133 -5.09 16.39 7.70
C PRO A 133 -4.01 15.46 7.12
N HIS A 134 -2.83 15.52 7.68
CA HIS A 134 -1.71 14.62 7.41
C HIS A 134 -1.18 14.00 8.70
N THR A 135 -0.43 12.91 8.59
CA THR A 135 0.24 12.29 9.73
C THR A 135 1.75 12.26 9.47
N TYR A 136 2.52 12.62 10.49
CA TYR A 136 3.95 12.50 10.52
C TYR A 136 4.35 11.68 11.75
N ASP A 137 4.97 10.53 11.55
CA ASP A 137 5.35 9.58 12.63
C ASP A 137 4.21 9.29 13.63
N GLY A 138 3.00 9.08 13.09
CA GLY A 138 1.80 8.80 13.89
C GLY A 138 1.13 10.02 14.53
N ILE A 139 1.74 11.21 14.43
CA ILE A 139 1.18 12.46 14.95
C ILE A 139 0.33 13.13 13.86
N ALA A 140 -0.91 13.47 14.19
CA ALA A 140 -1.80 14.19 13.27
C ALA A 140 -1.45 15.67 13.19
N GLY A 141 -1.55 16.26 11.99
CA GLY A 141 -1.25 17.66 11.76
C GLY A 141 -1.53 18.12 10.34
N TYR A 142 -0.89 19.20 9.95
CA TYR A 142 -1.09 19.87 8.68
C TYR A 142 0.26 20.30 8.09
N HIS A 143 0.34 20.48 6.78
CA HIS A 143 1.44 21.17 6.15
C HIS A 143 1.14 22.66 6.10
N LEU A 144 2.12 23.46 6.50
CA LEU A 144 2.07 24.91 6.47
C LEU A 144 2.65 25.41 5.14
N ILE A 145 1.81 25.99 4.30
CA ILE A 145 2.20 26.58 3.03
C ILE A 145 2.05 28.10 3.15
N LEU A 146 3.08 28.82 2.71
CA LEU A 146 3.13 30.28 2.73
C LEU A 146 3.51 30.81 1.34
N PRO A 147 2.97 31.95 0.90
CA PRO A 147 3.55 32.71 -0.19
C PRO A 147 4.97 33.17 0.16
N PHE A 148 5.87 33.09 -0.79
CA PHE A 148 7.27 33.43 -0.65
C PHE A 148 7.67 34.42 -1.74
N HIS A 149 7.93 35.66 -1.32
CA HIS A 149 8.37 36.70 -2.20
C HIS A 149 9.87 36.62 -2.44
N ARG A 150 10.27 36.43 -3.67
CA ARG A 150 11.66 36.20 -4.06
C ARG A 150 12.44 37.51 -4.16
N SER A 151 13.67 37.51 -3.59
CA SER A 151 14.57 38.69 -3.63
C SER A 151 15.28 38.89 -4.97
N ASP A 152 15.21 37.89 -5.87
CA ASP A 152 15.84 37.97 -7.19
C ASP A 152 14.96 38.73 -8.24
N GLY A 153 13.90 39.38 -7.81
CA GLY A 153 12.95 40.05 -8.67
C GLY A 153 12.02 39.12 -9.46
N GLY A 154 12.05 37.82 -9.16
CA GLY A 154 11.14 36.84 -9.74
C GLY A 154 9.74 36.88 -9.15
N SER A 155 8.87 36.02 -9.70
CA SER A 155 7.50 35.87 -9.20
C SER A 155 7.46 35.31 -7.77
N THR A 156 6.45 35.71 -7.01
CA THR A 156 6.10 35.08 -5.73
C THR A 156 5.68 33.64 -5.99
N ILE A 157 6.14 32.71 -5.16
CA ILE A 157 5.84 31.28 -5.24
C ILE A 157 5.20 30.81 -3.96
N LEU A 158 4.63 29.61 -3.97
CA LEU A 158 4.13 28.95 -2.77
C LEU A 158 5.25 28.07 -2.16
N LEU A 159 5.52 28.24 -0.88
CA LEU A 159 6.52 27.46 -0.15
C LEU A 159 5.86 26.66 0.97
N ASN A 160 5.93 25.35 0.86
CA ASN A 160 5.53 24.45 1.93
C ASN A 160 6.68 24.36 2.94
N ARG A 161 6.51 24.97 4.10
CA ARG A 161 7.50 24.96 5.18
C ARG A 161 7.61 23.61 5.87
N GLY A 162 6.60 22.77 5.71
CA GLY A 162 6.60 21.44 6.29
C GLY A 162 5.43 21.20 7.26
N PHE A 163 5.57 20.11 8.01
CA PHE A 163 4.54 19.62 8.92
C PHE A 163 4.50 20.40 10.24
N ILE A 164 3.28 20.70 10.68
CA ILE A 164 3.00 21.25 12.02
C ILE A 164 1.90 20.40 12.68
N THR A 165 1.94 20.33 14.02
CA THR A 165 0.93 19.57 14.78
C THR A 165 -0.45 20.22 14.69
N THR A 166 -1.51 19.42 14.92
CA THR A 166 -2.89 19.92 14.95
C THR A 166 -3.09 21.07 15.93
N THR A 167 -2.43 21.00 17.10
CA THR A 167 -2.49 22.08 18.11
C THR A 167 -1.94 23.37 17.55
N ARG A 168 -0.80 23.32 16.85
CA ARG A 168 -0.17 24.49 16.24
C ARG A 168 -1.02 25.04 15.10
N ALA A 169 -1.55 24.18 14.24
CA ALA A 169 -2.44 24.57 13.14
C ALA A 169 -3.70 25.28 13.64
N THR A 170 -4.30 24.77 14.73
CA THR A 170 -5.46 25.40 15.38
C THR A 170 -5.10 26.76 15.93
N ALA A 171 -3.94 26.89 16.58
CA ALA A 171 -3.48 28.18 17.11
C ALA A 171 -3.25 29.21 15.99
N ILE A 172 -2.71 28.83 14.86
CA ILE A 172 -2.54 29.68 13.67
C ILE A 172 -3.90 30.08 13.10
N ARG A 173 -4.84 29.12 12.94
CA ARG A 173 -6.19 29.38 12.44
C ARG A 173 -6.94 30.37 13.33
N ASN A 174 -6.80 30.26 14.62
CA ASN A 174 -7.42 31.15 15.61
C ASN A 174 -6.61 32.45 15.83
N ARG A 175 -5.53 32.66 15.10
CA ARG A 175 -4.63 33.82 15.24
C ARG A 175 -4.09 34.02 16.68
N SER A 176 -4.05 32.96 17.47
CA SER A 176 -3.52 33.00 18.85
C SER A 176 -1.98 32.88 18.90
N GLN A 177 -1.36 32.47 17.81
CA GLN A 177 0.09 32.40 17.66
C GLN A 177 0.48 32.88 16.28
N SER A 178 1.61 33.61 16.21
CA SER A 178 2.19 34.04 14.95
C SER A 178 2.80 32.88 14.18
N VAL A 179 2.81 32.98 12.87
CA VAL A 179 3.52 32.05 11.99
C VAL A 179 5.00 32.45 11.93
N PRO A 180 5.95 31.55 12.09
CA PRO A 180 7.37 31.89 11.93
C PRO A 180 7.64 32.57 10.56
N GLY A 181 8.33 33.71 10.58
CA GLY A 181 8.56 34.51 9.38
C GLY A 181 7.45 35.52 9.03
N LEU A 182 6.33 35.51 9.80
CA LEU A 182 5.26 36.50 9.69
C LEU A 182 5.05 37.23 11.02
N THR A 183 4.65 38.49 10.95
CA THR A 183 4.16 39.27 12.10
C THR A 183 2.82 38.73 12.60
N ALA A 184 2.35 39.20 13.75
CA ALA A 184 1.02 38.86 14.26
C ALA A 184 -0.11 39.24 13.30
N ASP A 185 0.09 40.28 12.49
CA ASP A 185 -0.86 40.73 11.48
C ASP A 185 -0.76 39.96 10.15
N GLY A 186 0.12 38.94 10.09
CA GLY A 186 0.31 38.10 8.90
C GLY A 186 1.13 38.75 7.78
N GLN A 187 1.83 39.84 8.07
CA GLN A 187 2.74 40.48 7.14
C GLN A 187 4.16 39.89 7.25
N SER A 188 5.03 40.12 6.27
CA SER A 188 6.43 39.73 6.31
C SER A 188 7.14 40.36 7.50
N THR A 189 7.98 39.60 8.19
CA THR A 189 8.92 40.15 9.21
C THR A 189 10.06 40.95 8.56
N GLY A 190 10.18 40.94 7.25
CA GLY A 190 11.29 41.55 6.52
C GLY A 190 12.58 40.73 6.56
N GLU A 191 12.60 39.61 7.26
CA GLU A 191 13.74 38.70 7.34
C GLU A 191 13.93 37.96 6.00
N GLU A 192 15.10 38.13 5.40
CA GLU A 192 15.46 37.44 4.17
C GLU A 192 16.07 36.08 4.50
N VAL A 193 15.49 35.02 3.97
CA VAL A 193 15.92 33.65 4.20
C VAL A 193 16.26 32.94 2.89
N VAL A 194 17.25 32.04 2.95
CA VAL A 194 17.59 31.13 1.85
C VAL A 194 17.06 29.76 2.21
N ILE A 195 16.25 29.20 1.33
CA ILE A 195 15.63 27.90 1.56
C ILE A 195 15.97 26.97 0.43
N GLU A 196 16.43 25.79 0.80
CA GLU A 196 16.55 24.68 -0.09
C GLU A 196 15.25 23.87 -0.09
N GLY A 197 14.70 23.61 -1.26
CA GLY A 197 13.46 22.86 -1.40
C GLY A 197 13.47 21.90 -2.57
N LEU A 198 12.43 21.09 -2.65
CA LEU A 198 12.14 20.18 -3.73
C LEU A 198 10.93 20.67 -4.51
N LEU A 199 10.97 20.54 -5.83
CA LEU A 199 9.78 20.71 -6.66
C LEU A 199 8.94 19.41 -6.55
N PRO A 200 7.79 19.44 -5.86
CA PRO A 200 6.97 18.24 -5.73
C PRO A 200 6.31 17.89 -7.07
N LYS A 201 6.07 16.60 -7.28
CA LYS A 201 5.17 16.19 -8.36
C LYS A 201 3.76 16.67 -8.03
N THR A 202 3.16 17.46 -8.89
CA THR A 202 1.76 17.86 -8.76
C THR A 202 0.88 16.64 -8.95
N GLY A 203 0.02 16.36 -7.97
CA GLY A 203 -0.94 15.27 -8.04
C GLY A 203 -2.30 15.78 -8.46
N GLU A 204 -3.03 14.98 -9.22
CA GLU A 204 -4.44 15.22 -9.51
C GLU A 204 -5.31 14.88 -8.29
N LYS A 205 -6.45 15.59 -8.17
CA LYS A 205 -7.45 15.28 -7.14
C LYS A 205 -7.97 13.85 -7.31
N SER A 206 -7.94 13.07 -6.25
CA SER A 206 -8.62 11.77 -6.24
C SER A 206 -10.13 11.95 -6.15
N GLY A 207 -10.93 11.09 -6.81
CA GLY A 207 -12.39 11.14 -6.77
C GLY A 207 -13.00 10.99 -5.36
N PHE A 208 -12.22 10.51 -4.39
CA PHE A 208 -12.66 10.37 -2.98
C PHE A 208 -12.20 11.53 -2.09
N THR A 209 -11.40 12.47 -2.61
CA THR A 209 -10.90 13.60 -1.82
C THR A 209 -11.95 14.70 -1.79
N PRO A 210 -12.32 15.23 -0.63
CA PRO A 210 -13.28 16.34 -0.52
C PRO A 210 -12.73 17.60 -1.19
N ASP A 211 -13.63 18.54 -1.48
CA ASP A 211 -13.27 19.84 -2.00
C ASP A 211 -12.62 20.70 -0.91
N ASN A 212 -11.70 21.57 -1.32
CA ASN A 212 -11.07 22.54 -0.44
C ASN A 212 -12.11 23.56 0.04
N LYS A 213 -12.01 23.97 1.31
CA LYS A 213 -12.90 24.96 1.92
C LYS A 213 -12.10 26.22 2.25
N LEU A 214 -12.25 27.23 1.43
CA LEU A 214 -11.50 28.50 1.55
C LEU A 214 -11.94 29.29 2.79
N GLU A 215 -13.22 29.28 3.14
CA GLU A 215 -13.80 30.02 4.26
C GLU A 215 -13.19 29.61 5.60
N THR A 216 -12.88 28.32 5.77
CA THR A 216 -12.32 27.75 7.01
C THR A 216 -10.83 27.47 6.92
N ASN A 217 -10.18 27.82 5.79
CA ASN A 217 -8.77 27.48 5.50
C ASN A 217 -8.49 25.98 5.69
N GLU A 218 -9.39 25.14 5.13
CA GLU A 218 -9.26 23.69 5.15
C GLU A 218 -8.95 23.19 3.73
N TRP A 219 -7.72 22.72 3.55
CA TRP A 219 -7.22 22.24 2.27
C TRP A 219 -6.96 20.74 2.36
N PHE A 220 -7.71 19.97 1.57
CA PHE A 220 -7.64 18.51 1.58
C PHE A 220 -6.70 17.95 0.47
N TRP A 221 -6.44 18.74 -0.55
CA TRP A 221 -5.53 18.39 -1.65
C TRP A 221 -4.78 19.63 -2.17
N LYS A 222 -3.65 19.38 -2.84
CA LYS A 222 -2.74 20.41 -3.36
C LYS A 222 -3.30 21.01 -4.64
N ASP A 223 -4.20 21.95 -4.51
CA ASP A 223 -4.68 22.80 -5.61
C ASP A 223 -3.78 24.02 -5.71
N VAL A 224 -2.69 23.88 -6.45
CA VAL A 224 -1.65 24.90 -6.49
C VAL A 224 -2.17 26.18 -7.16
N ASP A 225 -3.04 26.06 -8.16
CA ASP A 225 -3.65 27.19 -8.85
C ASP A 225 -4.54 28.00 -7.91
N LEU A 226 -5.45 27.32 -7.22
CA LEU A 226 -6.34 27.94 -6.24
C LEU A 226 -5.57 28.52 -5.05
N MET A 227 -4.52 27.83 -4.59
CA MET A 227 -3.63 28.35 -3.53
C MET A 227 -2.93 29.65 -3.96
N ALA A 228 -2.48 29.73 -5.23
CA ALA A 228 -1.87 30.94 -5.78
C ALA A 228 -2.87 32.11 -5.85
N GLU A 229 -4.12 31.85 -6.26
CA GLU A 229 -5.19 32.86 -6.25
C GLU A 229 -5.44 33.41 -4.84
N VAL A 230 -5.57 32.55 -3.85
CA VAL A 230 -5.76 32.95 -2.44
C VAL A 230 -4.56 33.71 -1.89
N ALA A 231 -3.38 33.42 -2.38
CA ALA A 231 -2.12 34.10 -2.01
C ALA A 231 -1.97 35.50 -2.64
N GLY A 232 -2.91 35.94 -3.48
CA GLY A 232 -2.92 37.25 -4.13
C GLY A 232 -2.89 37.20 -5.66
N GLY A 233 -2.77 36.03 -6.26
CA GLY A 233 -2.91 35.78 -7.68
C GLY A 233 -1.97 36.66 -8.56
N ALA A 234 -2.49 37.03 -9.69
CA ALA A 234 -1.75 37.86 -10.66
C ALA A 234 -1.47 39.28 -10.12
N GLU A 235 -2.30 39.82 -9.24
CA GLU A 235 -2.13 41.17 -8.67
C GLU A 235 -0.85 41.28 -7.82
N GLN A 236 -0.48 40.22 -7.12
CA GLN A 236 0.76 40.13 -6.33
C GLN A 236 1.86 39.31 -7.03
N ASN A 237 1.73 39.11 -8.34
CA ASN A 237 2.68 38.35 -9.15
C ASN A 237 2.94 36.94 -8.56
N VAL A 238 1.89 36.26 -8.05
CA VAL A 238 1.98 34.89 -7.52
C VAL A 238 1.83 33.90 -8.65
N GLN A 239 2.86 33.08 -8.89
CA GLN A 239 2.79 31.95 -9.81
C GLN A 239 2.38 30.67 -9.10
N PRO A 240 1.59 29.78 -9.73
CA PRO A 240 1.18 28.51 -9.16
C PRO A 240 2.33 27.48 -9.17
N VAL A 241 3.37 27.81 -8.45
CA VAL A 241 4.55 26.95 -8.26
C VAL A 241 4.70 26.66 -6.78
N LEU A 242 4.69 25.37 -6.44
CA LEU A 242 4.89 24.90 -5.08
C LEU A 242 6.30 24.36 -4.92
N VAL A 243 6.97 24.75 -3.84
CA VAL A 243 8.27 24.21 -3.41
C VAL A 243 8.11 23.63 -2.01
N ASP A 244 8.48 22.37 -1.81
CA ASP A 244 8.51 21.73 -0.49
C ASP A 244 9.89 22.00 0.15
N ALA A 245 9.96 22.72 1.27
CA ALA A 245 11.22 22.95 2.01
C ALA A 245 11.81 21.63 2.52
N ILE A 246 13.12 21.45 2.35
CA ILE A 246 13.85 20.29 2.85
C ILE A 246 14.16 20.51 4.32
N ALA A 247 14.01 19.46 5.13
CA ALA A 247 14.40 19.48 6.53
C ALA A 247 15.92 19.59 6.67
N GLU A 248 16.37 20.38 7.62
CA GLU A 248 17.77 20.41 8.01
C GLU A 248 18.12 19.10 8.73
N PRO A 249 19.10 18.34 8.23
CA PRO A 249 19.40 17.00 8.76
C PRO A 249 19.93 17.02 10.20
N GLU A 250 20.43 18.17 10.66
CA GLU A 250 21.04 18.34 11.99
C GLU A 250 20.02 18.49 13.12
N ILE A 251 18.77 18.85 12.80
CA ILE A 251 17.75 19.16 13.81
C ILE A 251 16.72 18.04 13.89
N SER A 252 16.52 17.49 15.09
CA SER A 252 15.51 16.45 15.31
C SER A 252 14.10 16.95 15.00
N PRO A 253 13.30 16.23 14.18
CA PRO A 253 11.91 16.56 13.91
C PRO A 253 11.06 16.73 15.17
N THR A 254 11.32 15.91 16.20
CA THR A 254 10.60 15.96 17.48
C THR A 254 10.84 17.28 18.19
N LEU A 255 12.08 17.78 18.17
CA LEU A 255 12.43 19.07 18.79
C LEU A 255 11.73 20.23 18.06
N LEU A 256 11.72 20.22 16.72
CA LEU A 256 11.02 21.22 15.91
C LEU A 256 9.52 21.25 16.23
N MET A 257 8.89 20.07 16.33
CA MET A 257 7.46 19.96 16.67
C MET A 257 7.17 20.51 18.08
N GLN A 258 8.04 20.25 19.07
CA GLN A 258 7.90 20.80 20.43
C GLN A 258 8.02 22.33 20.46
N GLN A 259 8.90 22.88 19.64
CA GLN A 259 9.08 24.32 19.49
C GLN A 259 7.96 24.97 18.64
N GLY A 260 7.09 24.16 18.03
CA GLY A 260 6.05 24.65 17.10
C GLY A 260 6.61 25.15 15.76
N THR A 261 7.86 24.78 15.44
CA THR A 261 8.51 25.06 14.17
C THR A 261 8.09 24.01 13.13
N PRO A 262 7.81 24.38 11.88
CA PRO A 262 7.47 23.42 10.85
C PRO A 262 8.61 22.43 10.56
N VAL A 263 8.28 21.17 10.44
CA VAL A 263 9.20 20.09 10.06
C VAL A 263 9.22 19.98 8.53
N GLY A 264 10.33 20.35 7.91
CA GLY A 264 10.52 20.24 6.48
C GLY A 264 10.45 18.80 5.98
N ARG A 265 10.38 18.62 4.68
CA ARG A 265 10.39 17.30 4.04
C ARG A 265 11.78 16.66 4.23
N PRO A 266 11.86 15.37 4.60
CA PRO A 266 13.15 14.69 4.62
C PRO A 266 13.79 14.69 3.22
N PRO A 267 15.13 14.81 3.14
CA PRO A 267 15.86 14.88 1.86
C PRO A 267 15.84 13.52 1.11
N VAL A 268 15.04 12.58 1.52
CA VAL A 268 14.91 11.24 0.92
C VAL A 268 13.45 11.01 0.54
N VAL A 269 13.22 10.54 -0.68
CA VAL A 269 11.88 10.15 -1.13
C VAL A 269 11.76 8.64 -1.04
N GLU A 270 11.20 8.15 0.06
CA GLU A 270 10.93 6.72 0.22
C GLU A 270 9.72 6.29 -0.62
N LEU A 271 9.98 5.60 -1.71
CA LEU A 271 8.95 4.98 -2.53
C LEU A 271 8.77 3.52 -2.10
N ARG A 272 7.74 3.27 -1.26
CA ARG A 272 7.41 1.92 -0.82
C ARG A 272 7.18 0.99 -2.02
N ASN A 273 8.00 -0.07 -2.11
CA ASN A 273 7.95 -1.04 -3.19
C ASN A 273 7.86 -2.47 -2.64
N GLN A 274 6.66 -3.07 -2.70
CA GLN A 274 6.41 -4.45 -2.25
C GLN A 274 6.16 -5.41 -3.43
N HIS A 275 6.28 -4.93 -4.67
CA HIS A 275 5.96 -5.72 -5.86
C HIS A 275 6.84 -6.95 -6.01
N ALA A 276 8.11 -6.89 -5.58
CA ALA A 276 9.03 -8.04 -5.59
C ALA A 276 8.50 -9.19 -4.70
N GLN A 277 8.06 -8.88 -3.49
CA GLN A 277 7.48 -9.85 -2.57
C GLN A 277 6.21 -10.49 -3.14
N TYR A 278 5.29 -9.68 -3.66
CA TYR A 278 4.08 -10.20 -4.29
C TYR A 278 4.36 -11.02 -5.55
N ALA A 279 5.34 -10.65 -6.36
CA ALA A 279 5.76 -11.45 -7.52
C ALA A 279 6.25 -12.83 -7.08
N ALA A 280 7.09 -12.90 -6.04
CA ALA A 280 7.57 -14.18 -5.49
C ALA A 280 6.41 -15.06 -4.99
N ILE A 281 5.44 -14.48 -4.28
CA ILE A 281 4.25 -15.21 -3.79
C ILE A 281 3.43 -15.76 -4.96
N TRP A 282 3.11 -14.95 -5.96
CA TRP A 282 2.29 -15.37 -7.10
C TRP A 282 2.99 -16.43 -7.95
N LEU A 283 4.30 -16.29 -8.19
CA LEU A 283 5.08 -17.26 -8.96
C LEU A 283 5.26 -18.59 -8.22
N SER A 284 5.48 -18.57 -6.90
CA SER A 284 5.54 -19.79 -6.09
C SER A 284 4.20 -20.52 -6.06
N LEU A 285 3.08 -19.78 -5.96
CA LEU A 285 1.74 -20.34 -6.04
C LEU A 285 1.47 -20.95 -7.43
N CYS A 286 1.88 -20.26 -8.51
CA CYS A 286 1.82 -20.78 -9.88
C CYS A 286 2.60 -22.10 -10.02
N ALA A 287 3.83 -22.15 -9.56
CA ALA A 287 4.66 -23.36 -9.60
C ALA A 287 4.03 -24.52 -8.83
N SER A 288 3.60 -24.27 -7.58
CA SER A 288 2.99 -25.29 -6.72
C SER A 288 1.68 -25.83 -7.30
N THR A 289 0.82 -24.94 -7.79
CA THR A 289 -0.45 -25.36 -8.41
C THR A 289 -0.24 -26.08 -9.73
N THR A 290 0.77 -25.70 -10.53
CA THR A 290 1.14 -26.40 -11.76
C THR A 290 1.58 -27.84 -11.46
N VAL A 291 2.46 -28.03 -10.46
CA VAL A 291 2.90 -29.36 -10.01
C VAL A 291 1.71 -30.20 -9.53
N MET A 292 0.83 -29.60 -8.72
CA MET A 292 -0.37 -30.29 -8.20
C MET A 292 -1.31 -30.72 -9.33
N VAL A 293 -1.60 -29.84 -10.28
CA VAL A 293 -2.43 -30.16 -11.46
C VAL A 293 -1.78 -31.25 -12.29
N GLY A 294 -0.48 -31.15 -12.57
CA GLY A 294 0.30 -32.17 -13.29
C GLY A 294 0.21 -33.53 -12.61
N TRP A 295 0.36 -33.59 -11.28
CA TRP A 295 0.24 -34.81 -10.51
C TRP A 295 -1.16 -35.43 -10.58
N ILE A 296 -2.22 -34.63 -10.45
CA ILE A 296 -3.62 -35.08 -10.56
C ILE A 296 -3.87 -35.69 -11.96
N LEU A 297 -3.37 -35.03 -13.00
CA LEU A 297 -3.56 -35.47 -14.38
C LEU A 297 -2.79 -36.78 -14.69
N THR A 298 -1.58 -36.95 -14.17
CA THR A 298 -0.79 -38.16 -14.35
C THR A 298 -1.34 -39.34 -13.55
N LYS A 299 -1.76 -39.12 -12.29
CA LYS A 299 -2.37 -40.16 -11.45
C LYS A 299 -3.70 -40.65 -12.01
N GLY A 300 -4.52 -39.74 -12.55
CA GLY A 300 -5.78 -40.10 -13.24
C GLY A 300 -5.56 -41.00 -14.47
N ARG A 301 -4.42 -40.86 -15.16
CA ARG A 301 -4.05 -41.72 -16.31
C ARG A 301 -3.55 -43.11 -15.89
N ALA A 302 -2.85 -43.20 -14.77
CA ALA A 302 -2.30 -44.50 -14.27
C ALA A 302 -3.41 -45.44 -13.78
N GLY A 303 -4.49 -44.91 -13.18
CA GLY A 303 -5.65 -45.71 -12.74
C GLY A 303 -6.49 -46.29 -13.87
N GLY A 304 -6.39 -45.78 -15.08
CA GLY A 304 -7.13 -46.27 -16.26
C GLY A 304 -6.48 -47.45 -17.01
N LYS A 305 -5.19 -47.75 -16.78
CA LYS A 305 -4.47 -48.83 -17.50
C LYS A 305 -4.38 -50.17 -16.76
N GLY A 306 -4.90 -50.26 -15.53
CA GLY A 306 -4.68 -51.42 -14.65
C GLY A 306 -5.77 -52.50 -14.63
N SER A 307 -6.84 -52.42 -15.43
CA SER A 307 -7.95 -53.40 -15.40
C SER A 307 -8.21 -54.12 -16.73
N ALA A 308 -7.15 -54.60 -17.39
CA ALA A 308 -7.28 -55.67 -18.36
C ALA A 308 -7.09 -56.99 -17.62
N GLY A 309 -8.15 -57.43 -16.90
CA GLY A 309 -8.16 -58.70 -16.13
C GLY A 309 -7.84 -59.89 -16.99
N LYS A 310 -6.79 -60.62 -16.61
CA LYS A 310 -6.53 -61.97 -17.07
C LYS A 310 -7.78 -62.82 -16.83
N ARG A 311 -8.44 -63.28 -17.88
CA ARG A 311 -9.46 -64.31 -17.78
C ARG A 311 -8.79 -65.61 -17.28
N PRO A 312 -9.26 -66.26 -16.21
CA PRO A 312 -8.81 -67.57 -15.89
C PRO A 312 -9.23 -68.56 -16.96
N LYS A 313 -8.26 -69.32 -17.52
CA LYS A 313 -8.57 -70.47 -18.38
C LYS A 313 -9.12 -71.59 -17.46
N LEU A 314 -10.40 -71.90 -17.64
CA LEU A 314 -10.99 -73.12 -17.12
C LEU A 314 -10.56 -74.27 -18.03
N TYR A 315 -9.87 -75.27 -17.44
CA TYR A 315 -9.72 -76.61 -18.00
C TYR A 315 -10.87 -77.45 -17.50
#